data_0035c308f4fc04c0bdcbab12a38ab5a6
#
_entry.id   0035c308f4fc04c0bdcbab12a38ab5a6
#
_cell.length_a   1.000
_cell.length_b   1.000
_cell.length_c   1.000
_cell.angle_alpha   90.00
_cell.angle_beta   90.00
_cell.angle_gamma   90.00
#
_symmetry.space_group_name_H-M   'P 1'
#
loop_
_entity.id
_entity.type
_entity.pdbx_description
1 polymer ?
#
loop_
_entity_poly.entity_id
_entity_poly.type
_entity_poly.pdbx_seq_one_letter_code
_entity_poly.pdbx_strand_id
1 'polypeptide(L)'
;PYCYRATGGSHDPGACTCDWEERLDLLFHQLVYPSKVAAIIVEPVIGEGGYIVPPPGFLPRLREITREHGILLIADEIQTGFGRTGELFAVQHWDVEPDILVMAKGIASGLPLSGMLARPEVLAALQPGSHGGTYGGNVVACAAALATLDVIESEGLAANAEARGRQLLDGLRPLAAGHPSLGDVRG
;
A
#
# COMPACT_ATOMS: atom_id res chain seq x y z
N PRO A 1 -5.21 7.19 7.91
CA PRO A 1 -5.15 8.30 8.88
C PRO A 1 -4.06 9.29 8.49
N TYR A 2 -4.33 10.59 8.66
CA TYR A 2 -3.42 11.65 8.26
C TYR A 2 -3.69 12.95 9.04
N CYS A 3 -2.69 13.46 9.72
CA CYS A 3 -2.80 14.56 10.67
C CYS A 3 -2.17 15.87 10.23
N TYR A 4 -1.91 16.08 8.95
CA TYR A 4 -1.12 17.22 8.45
C TYR A 4 -1.44 18.58 9.10
N ARG A 5 -2.73 18.91 9.30
CA ARG A 5 -3.13 20.19 9.88
C ARG A 5 -3.50 20.11 11.36
N ALA A 6 -3.69 18.92 11.91
CA ALA A 6 -4.06 18.74 13.31
C ALA A 6 -2.88 18.98 14.26
N THR A 7 -1.65 18.85 13.79
CA THR A 7 -0.40 18.98 14.57
C THR A 7 0.34 20.30 14.33
N GLY A 8 -0.34 21.35 13.85
CA GLY A 8 0.28 22.66 13.64
C GLY A 8 1.25 22.76 12.46
N GLY A 9 1.11 21.89 11.45
CA GLY A 9 1.87 21.96 10.21
C GLY A 9 3.15 21.13 10.17
N SER A 10 3.44 20.39 11.22
CA SER A 10 4.51 19.39 11.24
C SER A 10 3.92 18.01 11.06
N HIS A 11 4.24 17.33 9.96
CA HIS A 11 3.85 15.95 9.75
C HIS A 11 4.95 15.03 10.28
N ASP A 12 4.76 14.55 11.49
CA ASP A 12 5.51 13.42 12.04
C ASP A 12 4.55 12.22 12.15
N PRO A 13 4.68 11.19 11.31
CA PRO A 13 3.83 10.01 11.40
C PRO A 13 3.89 9.34 12.78
N GLY A 14 5.04 9.41 13.46
CA GLY A 14 5.24 8.85 14.80
C GLY A 14 4.51 9.63 15.90
N ALA A 15 4.26 10.93 15.69
CA ALA A 15 3.52 11.79 16.63
C ALA A 15 2.03 11.93 16.26
N CYS A 16 1.53 11.19 15.28
CA CYS A 16 0.15 11.26 14.83
C CYS A 16 -0.80 10.76 15.91
N THR A 17 -1.71 11.63 16.34
CA THR A 17 -2.79 11.35 17.29
C THR A 17 -4.13 11.14 16.61
N CYS A 18 -4.14 10.63 15.37
CA CYS A 18 -5.37 10.36 14.65
C CYS A 18 -6.21 9.32 15.39
N ASP A 19 -7.46 9.66 15.59
CA ASP A 19 -8.51 8.85 16.20
C ASP A 19 -9.13 7.82 15.24
N TRP A 20 -8.34 7.27 14.33
CA TRP A 20 -8.84 6.40 13.27
C TRP A 20 -9.46 5.09 13.81
N GLU A 21 -8.93 4.56 14.92
CA GLU A 21 -9.52 3.37 15.57
C GLU A 21 -10.90 3.70 16.12
N GLU A 22 -11.06 4.83 16.84
CA GLU A 22 -12.35 5.27 17.35
C GLU A 22 -13.37 5.48 16.22
N ARG A 23 -12.92 5.99 15.07
CA ARG A 23 -13.78 6.15 13.88
C ARG A 23 -14.17 4.83 13.27
N LEU A 24 -13.27 3.85 13.23
CA LEU A 24 -13.58 2.51 12.76
C LEU A 24 -14.54 1.81 13.71
N ASP A 25 -14.34 1.93 15.01
CA ASP A 25 -15.24 1.43 16.05
C ASP A 25 -16.63 2.05 15.93
N LEU A 26 -16.69 3.36 15.74
CA LEU A 26 -17.95 4.07 15.54
C LEU A 26 -18.67 3.56 14.27
N LEU A 27 -17.94 3.34 13.19
CA LEU A 27 -18.48 2.76 11.96
C LEU A 27 -19.06 1.36 12.22
N PHE A 28 -18.34 0.52 12.96
CA PHE A 28 -18.76 -0.83 13.29
C PHE A 28 -19.96 -0.87 14.24
N HIS A 29 -20.10 0.10 15.14
CA HIS A 29 -21.23 0.17 16.08
C HIS A 29 -22.47 0.85 15.51
N GLN A 30 -22.29 1.81 14.59
CA GLN A 30 -23.42 2.66 14.14
C GLN A 30 -23.87 2.39 12.71
N LEU A 31 -22.97 1.99 11.81
CA LEU A 31 -23.25 1.90 10.38
C LEU A 31 -23.26 0.46 9.86
N VAL A 32 -22.30 -0.36 10.25
CA VAL A 32 -22.18 -1.73 9.74
C VAL A 32 -21.55 -2.64 10.80
N TYR A 33 -22.25 -3.71 11.17
CA TYR A 33 -21.67 -4.70 12.07
C TYR A 33 -20.46 -5.38 11.42
N PRO A 34 -19.35 -5.62 12.15
CA PRO A 34 -18.15 -6.30 11.62
C PRO A 34 -18.47 -7.61 10.90
N SER A 35 -19.44 -8.39 11.39
CA SER A 35 -19.89 -9.64 10.77
C SER A 35 -20.55 -9.48 9.38
N LYS A 36 -20.77 -8.25 8.93
CA LYS A 36 -21.30 -7.92 7.60
C LYS A 36 -20.24 -7.32 6.67
N VAL A 37 -19.03 -7.16 7.18
CA VAL A 37 -17.90 -6.64 6.39
C VAL A 37 -17.09 -7.82 5.87
N ALA A 38 -17.02 -7.96 4.55
CA ALA A 38 -16.26 -9.04 3.91
C ALA A 38 -14.76 -8.73 3.90
N ALA A 39 -14.39 -7.49 3.61
CA ALA A 39 -13.01 -7.09 3.46
C ALA A 39 -12.81 -5.59 3.74
N ILE A 40 -11.58 -5.22 4.09
CA ILE A 40 -11.08 -3.84 4.11
C ILE A 40 -9.96 -3.76 3.10
N ILE A 41 -10.06 -2.84 2.14
CA ILE A 41 -9.00 -2.54 1.18
C ILE A 41 -8.29 -1.25 1.60
N VAL A 42 -6.95 -1.27 1.54
CA VAL A 42 -6.12 -0.13 1.92
C VAL A 42 -4.88 -0.05 1.04
N GLU A 43 -4.51 1.16 0.61
CA GLU A 43 -3.18 1.44 0.09
C GLU A 43 -2.21 1.54 1.28
N PRO A 44 -1.10 0.76 1.33
CA PRO A 44 -0.10 0.87 2.41
C PRO A 44 0.48 2.27 2.53
N VAL A 45 0.74 2.91 1.41
CA VAL A 45 1.00 4.35 1.28
C VAL A 45 0.01 4.91 0.27
N ILE A 46 -0.77 5.90 0.65
CA ILE A 46 -1.74 6.51 -0.26
C ILE A 46 -0.98 7.20 -1.38
N GLY A 47 -1.25 6.82 -2.63
CA GLY A 47 -0.60 7.38 -3.81
C GLY A 47 -1.25 8.68 -4.28
N GLU A 48 -2.29 8.57 -5.12
CA GLU A 48 -2.97 9.71 -5.75
C GLU A 48 -3.58 10.71 -4.75
N GLY A 49 -3.89 10.27 -3.54
CA GLY A 49 -4.35 11.12 -2.44
C GLY A 49 -3.28 12.00 -1.80
N GLY A 50 -2.01 11.95 -2.27
CA GLY A 50 -0.95 12.87 -1.86
C GLY A 50 0.30 12.23 -1.26
N TYR A 51 0.61 10.99 -1.58
CA TYR A 51 1.79 10.24 -1.08
C TYR A 51 1.86 10.25 0.45
N ILE A 52 0.79 9.77 1.07
CA ILE A 52 0.65 9.82 2.52
C ILE A 52 1.10 8.50 3.14
N VAL A 53 2.18 8.56 3.93
CA VAL A 53 2.64 7.44 4.76
C VAL A 53 1.81 7.41 6.03
N PRO A 54 1.17 6.28 6.38
CA PRO A 54 0.38 6.18 7.60
C PRO A 54 1.28 6.14 8.84
N PRO A 55 0.73 6.37 10.04
CA PRO A 55 1.44 6.15 11.29
C PRO A 55 1.96 4.70 11.39
N PRO A 56 3.13 4.47 12.02
CA PRO A 56 3.77 3.16 12.07
C PRO A 56 2.88 2.03 12.60
N GLY A 57 1.99 2.34 13.56
CA GLY A 57 1.07 1.36 14.15
C GLY A 57 -0.19 1.09 13.33
N PHE A 58 -0.46 1.83 12.25
CA PHE A 58 -1.74 1.75 11.53
C PHE A 58 -1.99 0.39 10.89
N LEU A 59 -1.10 -0.07 10.01
CA LEU A 59 -1.28 -1.33 9.30
C LEU A 59 -1.23 -2.56 10.23
N PRO A 60 -0.28 -2.67 11.18
CA PRO A 60 -0.29 -3.75 12.15
C PRO A 60 -1.59 -3.83 12.94
N ARG A 61 -2.07 -2.69 13.45
CA ARG A 61 -3.32 -2.65 14.21
C ARG A 61 -4.55 -2.96 13.35
N LEU A 62 -4.60 -2.47 12.11
CA LEU A 62 -5.66 -2.82 11.17
C LEU A 62 -5.67 -4.32 10.88
N ARG A 63 -4.49 -4.94 10.77
CA ARG A 63 -4.36 -6.40 10.60
C ARG A 63 -4.90 -7.18 11.80
N GLU A 64 -4.63 -6.72 13.02
CA GLU A 64 -5.19 -7.32 14.23
C GLU A 64 -6.73 -7.26 14.22
N ILE A 65 -7.30 -6.08 13.99
CA ILE A 65 -8.74 -5.86 13.93
C ILE A 65 -9.40 -6.75 12.87
N THR A 66 -8.81 -6.83 11.68
CA THR A 66 -9.38 -7.66 10.61
C THR A 66 -9.34 -9.15 10.95
N ARG A 67 -8.28 -9.63 11.61
CA ARG A 67 -8.21 -11.03 12.11
C ARG A 67 -9.24 -11.30 13.20
N GLU A 68 -9.38 -10.38 14.17
CA GLU A 68 -10.34 -10.50 15.27
C GLU A 68 -11.79 -10.67 14.77
N HIS A 69 -12.15 -9.94 13.73
CA HIS A 69 -13.52 -9.95 13.19
C HIS A 69 -13.71 -10.89 11.99
N GLY A 70 -12.69 -11.62 11.56
CA GLY A 70 -12.77 -12.49 10.37
C GLY A 70 -12.95 -11.72 9.06
N ILE A 71 -12.51 -10.47 9.01
CA ILE A 71 -12.54 -9.59 7.83
C ILE A 71 -11.27 -9.80 7.02
N LEU A 72 -11.35 -9.87 5.68
CA LEU A 72 -10.18 -9.96 4.84
C LEU A 72 -9.46 -8.60 4.75
N LEU A 73 -8.14 -8.59 4.88
CA LEU A 73 -7.32 -7.43 4.60
C LEU A 73 -6.79 -7.49 3.16
N ILE A 74 -7.12 -6.50 2.36
CA ILE A 74 -6.64 -6.35 0.99
C ILE A 74 -5.64 -5.21 0.93
N ALA A 75 -4.40 -5.49 0.57
CA ALA A 75 -3.40 -4.48 0.30
C ALA A 75 -3.45 -4.06 -1.17
N ASP A 76 -3.72 -2.80 -1.42
CA ASP A 76 -3.65 -2.20 -2.75
C ASP A 76 -2.21 -1.71 -2.99
N GLU A 77 -1.41 -2.57 -3.60
CA GLU A 77 -0.02 -2.31 -3.98
C GLU A 77 0.12 -1.92 -5.46
N ILE A 78 -0.96 -1.47 -6.09
CA ILE A 78 -0.96 -1.07 -7.50
C ILE A 78 0.10 0.00 -7.76
N GLN A 79 0.25 0.95 -6.85
CA GLN A 79 1.23 2.03 -6.97
C GLN A 79 2.50 1.80 -6.15
N THR A 80 2.38 1.19 -4.99
CA THR A 80 3.48 1.05 -4.03
C THR A 80 4.36 -0.16 -4.27
N GLY A 81 3.87 -1.16 -5.01
CA GLY A 81 4.61 -2.38 -5.31
C GLY A 81 5.77 -2.22 -6.29
N PHE A 82 6.49 -3.30 -6.49
CA PHE A 82 7.62 -3.45 -7.43
C PHE A 82 8.79 -2.51 -7.15
N GLY A 83 9.17 -2.41 -5.86
CA GLY A 83 10.37 -1.67 -5.43
C GLY A 83 10.15 -0.18 -5.23
N ARG A 84 8.93 0.35 -5.45
CA ARG A 84 8.66 1.79 -5.43
C ARG A 84 9.00 2.46 -4.10
N THR A 85 8.82 1.77 -2.98
CA THR A 85 9.01 2.30 -1.62
C THR A 85 10.32 1.84 -0.95
N GLY A 86 11.17 1.11 -1.68
CA GLY A 86 12.39 0.55 -1.12
C GLY A 86 12.29 -0.95 -0.77
N GLU A 87 11.07 -1.48 -0.69
CA GLU A 87 10.78 -2.91 -0.57
C GLU A 87 10.04 -3.39 -1.82
N LEU A 88 10.00 -4.70 -2.08
CA LEU A 88 9.27 -5.23 -3.23
C LEU A 88 7.79 -4.86 -3.16
N PHE A 89 7.20 -4.97 -1.97
CA PHE A 89 5.86 -4.50 -1.65
C PHE A 89 5.89 -3.66 -0.37
N ALA A 90 5.14 -2.56 -0.34
CA ALA A 90 5.19 -1.61 0.78
C ALA A 90 4.73 -2.21 2.11
N VAL A 91 3.83 -3.20 2.13
CA VAL A 91 3.42 -3.89 3.36
C VAL A 91 4.59 -4.50 4.13
N GLN A 92 5.72 -4.77 3.48
CA GLN A 92 6.93 -5.32 4.11
C GLN A 92 7.55 -4.35 5.13
N HIS A 93 7.38 -3.04 4.96
CA HIS A 93 7.84 -2.04 5.94
C HIS A 93 7.18 -2.20 7.33
N TRP A 94 6.01 -2.83 7.39
CA TRP A 94 5.26 -3.05 8.63
C TRP A 94 5.20 -4.52 9.06
N ASP A 95 5.86 -5.43 8.33
CA ASP A 95 5.77 -6.88 8.55
C ASP A 95 4.30 -7.39 8.59
N VAL A 96 3.47 -6.82 7.71
CA VAL A 96 2.04 -7.15 7.61
C VAL A 96 1.81 -8.05 6.41
N GLU A 97 1.27 -9.25 6.65
CA GLU A 97 0.81 -10.17 5.62
C GLU A 97 -0.70 -9.95 5.38
N PRO A 98 -1.10 -9.39 4.22
CA PRO A 98 -2.51 -9.25 3.85
C PRO A 98 -3.09 -10.60 3.41
N ASP A 99 -4.43 -10.70 3.39
CA ASP A 99 -5.12 -11.87 2.85
C ASP A 99 -5.14 -11.86 1.32
N ILE A 100 -5.19 -10.65 0.74
CA ILE A 100 -5.15 -10.40 -0.70
C ILE A 100 -4.21 -9.22 -0.95
N LEU A 101 -3.35 -9.35 -1.97
CA LEU A 101 -2.48 -8.29 -2.45
C LEU A 101 -2.81 -8.03 -3.92
N VAL A 102 -3.17 -6.79 -4.26
CA VAL A 102 -3.47 -6.36 -5.64
C VAL A 102 -2.30 -5.59 -6.21
N MET A 103 -1.98 -5.85 -7.47
CA MET A 103 -0.81 -5.28 -8.14
C MET A 103 -1.09 -4.95 -9.61
N ALA A 104 -0.46 -3.88 -10.09
CA ALA A 104 -0.48 -3.46 -11.49
C ALA A 104 0.71 -2.53 -11.79
N LYS A 105 0.53 -1.55 -12.64
CA LYS A 105 1.50 -0.47 -13.01
C LYS A 105 2.91 -1.00 -13.26
N GLY A 106 3.75 -1.09 -12.24
CA GLY A 106 5.15 -1.53 -12.32
C GLY A 106 5.36 -2.99 -12.72
N ILE A 107 4.34 -3.84 -12.63
CA ILE A 107 4.45 -5.29 -12.81
C ILE A 107 5.06 -5.70 -14.16
N ALA A 108 4.73 -5.02 -15.26
CA ALA A 108 5.14 -5.39 -16.61
C ALA A 108 5.81 -4.23 -17.38
N SER A 109 6.40 -3.26 -16.69
CA SER A 109 7.21 -2.15 -17.24
C SER A 109 6.60 -1.46 -18.46
N GLY A 110 5.27 -1.19 -18.42
CA GLY A 110 4.56 -0.46 -19.48
C GLY A 110 3.61 -1.30 -20.31
N LEU A 111 3.65 -2.63 -20.24
CA LEU A 111 2.60 -3.46 -20.81
C LEU A 111 1.41 -3.56 -19.84
N PRO A 112 0.15 -3.59 -20.38
CA PRO A 112 -1.03 -3.65 -19.53
C PRO A 112 -1.16 -5.03 -18.88
N LEU A 113 -0.86 -5.09 -17.59
CA LEU A 113 -1.02 -6.26 -16.76
C LEU A 113 -1.41 -5.84 -15.36
N SER A 114 -2.28 -6.60 -14.75
CA SER A 114 -2.59 -6.56 -13.33
C SER A 114 -2.72 -7.98 -12.80
N GLY A 115 -2.58 -8.13 -11.51
CA GLY A 115 -2.71 -9.41 -10.85
C GLY A 115 -3.14 -9.25 -9.40
N MET A 116 -3.50 -10.36 -8.82
CA MET A 116 -3.67 -10.45 -7.38
C MET A 116 -3.03 -11.73 -6.86
N LEU A 117 -2.47 -11.64 -5.67
CA LEU A 117 -2.08 -12.79 -4.86
C LEU A 117 -3.07 -12.91 -3.71
N ALA A 118 -3.43 -14.12 -3.37
CA ALA A 118 -4.26 -14.36 -2.20
C ALA A 118 -3.89 -15.70 -1.58
N ARG A 119 -4.26 -15.90 -0.32
CA ARG A 119 -4.07 -17.18 0.35
C ARG A 119 -4.86 -18.26 -0.37
N PRO A 120 -4.38 -19.51 -0.38
CA PRO A 120 -5.03 -20.61 -1.10
C PRO A 120 -6.48 -20.82 -0.73
N GLU A 121 -6.84 -20.66 0.55
CA GLU A 121 -8.21 -20.81 1.04
C GLU A 121 -9.15 -19.72 0.53
N VAL A 122 -8.65 -18.52 0.27
CA VAL A 122 -9.43 -17.42 -0.36
C VAL A 122 -9.66 -17.74 -1.83
N LEU A 123 -8.63 -18.18 -2.54
CA LEU A 123 -8.75 -18.55 -3.95
C LEU A 123 -9.62 -19.79 -4.17
N ALA A 124 -9.61 -20.75 -3.24
CA ALA A 124 -10.43 -21.96 -3.32
C ALA A 124 -11.94 -21.68 -3.27
N ALA A 125 -12.36 -20.52 -2.77
CA ALA A 125 -13.76 -20.09 -2.79
C ALA A 125 -14.24 -19.66 -4.20
N LEU A 126 -13.32 -19.37 -5.12
CA LEU A 126 -13.67 -19.00 -6.49
C LEU A 126 -14.10 -20.23 -7.29
N GLN A 127 -15.25 -20.15 -7.89
CA GLN A 127 -15.72 -21.21 -8.78
C GLN A 127 -15.00 -21.14 -10.14
N PRO A 128 -14.70 -22.27 -10.79
CA PRO A 128 -14.16 -22.28 -12.14
C PRO A 128 -15.02 -21.42 -13.07
N GLY A 129 -14.39 -20.51 -13.83
CA GLY A 129 -15.07 -19.60 -14.74
C GLY A 129 -15.71 -18.36 -14.10
N SER A 130 -15.62 -18.17 -12.77
CA SER A 130 -16.15 -16.97 -12.10
C SER A 130 -15.34 -15.72 -12.39
N HIS A 131 -14.09 -15.88 -12.84
CA HIS A 131 -13.18 -14.79 -13.20
C HIS A 131 -12.57 -15.06 -14.57
N GLY A 132 -12.54 -14.04 -15.42
CA GLY A 132 -11.94 -14.12 -16.74
C GLY A 132 -12.03 -12.78 -17.47
N GLY A 133 -11.23 -12.66 -18.53
CA GLY A 133 -11.23 -11.46 -19.39
C GLY A 133 -10.45 -11.72 -20.66
N THR A 134 -10.79 -11.00 -21.72
CA THR A 134 -10.17 -11.17 -23.05
C THR A 134 -8.66 -11.02 -23.03
N TYR A 135 -8.13 -10.14 -22.17
CA TYR A 135 -6.70 -9.84 -22.07
C TYR A 135 -6.03 -10.48 -20.85
N GLY A 136 -6.78 -11.16 -20.00
CA GLY A 136 -6.26 -11.82 -18.81
C GLY A 136 -5.23 -12.89 -19.17
N GLY A 137 -4.07 -12.88 -18.52
CA GLY A 137 -2.97 -13.80 -18.80
C GLY A 137 -2.31 -13.63 -20.17
N ASN A 138 -2.34 -12.41 -20.73
CA ASN A 138 -1.63 -12.12 -21.98
C ASN A 138 -0.17 -12.54 -21.90
N VAL A 139 0.25 -13.48 -22.77
CA VAL A 139 1.57 -14.13 -22.68
C VAL A 139 2.73 -13.15 -22.86
N VAL A 140 2.55 -12.09 -23.64
CA VAL A 140 3.58 -11.06 -23.84
C VAL A 140 3.75 -10.23 -22.60
N ALA A 141 2.64 -9.79 -22.00
CA ALA A 141 2.67 -9.03 -20.75
C ALA A 141 3.18 -9.86 -19.57
N CYS A 142 2.84 -11.16 -19.51
CA CYS A 142 3.40 -12.07 -18.50
C CYS A 142 4.91 -12.28 -18.67
N ALA A 143 5.41 -12.44 -19.90
CA ALA A 143 6.84 -12.53 -20.16
C ALA A 143 7.58 -11.24 -19.75
N ALA A 144 7.00 -10.07 -20.05
CA ALA A 144 7.53 -8.79 -19.61
C ALA A 144 7.53 -8.65 -18.07
N ALA A 145 6.50 -9.16 -17.39
CA ALA A 145 6.46 -9.16 -15.94
C ALA A 145 7.57 -10.00 -15.31
N LEU A 146 7.82 -11.20 -15.85
CA LEU A 146 8.94 -12.04 -15.41
C LEU A 146 10.28 -11.32 -15.57
N ALA A 147 10.53 -10.76 -16.77
CA ALA A 147 11.75 -10.00 -17.03
C ALA A 147 11.86 -8.75 -16.10
N THR A 148 10.76 -8.10 -15.79
CA THR A 148 10.74 -6.96 -14.85
C THR A 148 11.15 -7.39 -13.44
N LEU A 149 10.64 -8.52 -12.96
CA LEU A 149 11.00 -9.05 -11.64
C LEU A 149 12.49 -9.43 -11.61
N ASP A 150 12.99 -10.12 -12.63
CA ASP A 150 14.39 -10.49 -12.75
C ASP A 150 15.32 -9.26 -12.69
N VAL A 151 14.94 -8.16 -13.35
CA VAL A 151 15.71 -6.90 -13.33
C VAL A 151 15.64 -6.23 -11.95
N ILE A 152 14.46 -6.16 -11.34
CA ILE A 152 14.29 -5.58 -9.99
C ILE A 152 15.20 -6.29 -9.00
N GLU A 153 15.25 -7.61 -9.04
CA GLU A 153 16.06 -8.43 -8.15
C GLU A 153 17.55 -8.32 -8.47
N SER A 154 17.94 -8.61 -9.72
CA SER A 154 19.35 -8.69 -10.12
C SER A 154 20.08 -7.36 -10.06
N GLU A 155 19.40 -6.25 -10.30
CA GLU A 155 19.98 -4.90 -10.22
C GLU A 155 19.76 -4.23 -8.87
N GLY A 156 19.07 -4.86 -7.92
CA GLY A 156 18.80 -4.33 -6.59
C GLY A 156 18.01 -3.03 -6.60
N LEU A 157 17.01 -2.94 -7.50
CA LEU A 157 16.30 -1.68 -7.75
C LEU A 157 15.52 -1.17 -6.54
N ALA A 158 15.02 -2.05 -5.66
CA ALA A 158 14.36 -1.65 -4.42
C ALA A 158 15.35 -0.89 -3.50
N ALA A 159 16.54 -1.43 -3.28
CA ALA A 159 17.58 -0.76 -2.48
C ALA A 159 18.04 0.57 -3.13
N ASN A 160 18.10 0.63 -4.46
CA ASN A 160 18.39 1.88 -5.15
C ASN A 160 17.26 2.91 -4.97
N ALA A 161 16.00 2.51 -5.02
CA ALA A 161 14.87 3.39 -4.78
C ALA A 161 14.92 4.00 -3.36
N GLU A 162 15.20 3.19 -2.35
CA GLU A 162 15.41 3.65 -0.97
C GLU A 162 16.54 4.68 -0.88
N ALA A 163 17.70 4.39 -1.49
CA ALA A 163 18.84 5.30 -1.48
C ALA A 163 18.54 6.63 -2.19
N ARG A 164 17.85 6.59 -3.32
CA ARG A 164 17.45 7.81 -4.06
C ARG A 164 16.36 8.58 -3.33
N GLY A 165 15.40 7.89 -2.70
CA GLY A 165 14.38 8.50 -1.86
C GLY A 165 14.99 9.30 -0.71
N ARG A 166 15.93 8.71 0.03
CA ARG A 166 16.68 9.43 1.09
C ARG A 166 17.40 10.64 0.54
N GLN A 167 18.14 10.50 -0.56
CA GLN A 167 18.86 11.62 -1.20
C GLN A 167 17.93 12.77 -1.56
N LEU A 168 16.74 12.49 -2.10
CA LEU A 168 15.74 13.50 -2.42
C LEU A 168 15.20 14.18 -1.16
N LEU A 169 14.82 13.42 -0.15
CA LEU A 169 14.30 13.96 1.11
C LEU A 169 15.34 14.85 1.82
N ASP A 170 16.61 14.44 1.86
CA ASP A 170 17.70 15.19 2.47
C ASP A 170 17.95 16.51 1.72
N GLY A 171 17.76 16.53 0.40
CA GLY A 171 17.87 17.75 -0.40
C GLY A 171 16.66 18.69 -0.28
N LEU A 172 15.44 18.13 -0.12
CA LEU A 172 14.19 18.90 -0.11
C LEU A 172 13.82 19.46 1.27
N ARG A 173 14.10 18.73 2.36
CA ARG A 173 13.77 19.15 3.74
C ARG A 173 14.35 20.51 4.12
N PRO A 174 15.64 20.85 3.82
CA PRO A 174 16.19 22.18 4.09
C PRO A 174 15.47 23.29 3.31
N LEU A 175 15.01 22.99 2.09
CA LEU A 175 14.26 23.96 1.28
C LEU A 175 12.90 24.26 1.92
N ALA A 176 12.19 23.22 2.42
CA ALA A 176 10.93 23.40 3.10
C ALA A 176 11.06 24.27 4.36
N ALA A 177 12.13 24.10 5.12
CA ALA A 177 12.40 24.92 6.30
C ALA A 177 12.60 26.43 5.99
N GLY A 178 13.03 26.75 4.77
CA GLY A 178 13.23 28.13 4.30
C GLY A 178 12.03 28.78 3.59
N HIS A 179 10.97 28.00 3.30
CA HIS A 179 9.85 28.48 2.49
C HIS A 179 8.49 28.24 3.18
N PRO A 180 7.87 29.30 3.72
CA PRO A 180 6.58 29.17 4.44
C PRO A 180 5.42 28.58 3.61
N SER A 181 5.54 28.62 2.28
CA SER A 181 4.56 28.01 1.36
C SER A 181 4.71 26.49 1.22
N LEU A 182 5.82 25.91 1.67
CA LEU A 182 6.05 24.46 1.68
C LEU A 182 5.65 23.92 3.04
N GLY A 183 4.50 23.26 3.11
CA GLY A 183 3.97 22.79 4.37
C GLY A 183 4.52 21.44 4.82
N ASP A 184 4.97 20.61 3.86
CA ASP A 184 5.47 19.26 4.14
C ASP A 184 6.33 18.75 2.97
N VAL A 185 7.30 17.89 3.29
CA VAL A 185 8.13 17.14 2.33
C VAL A 185 8.12 15.69 2.74
N ARG A 186 7.44 14.87 1.94
CA ARG A 186 7.24 13.43 2.17
C ARG A 186 7.42 12.62 0.90
N GLY A 187 7.59 11.32 1.04
CA GLY A 187 7.71 10.35 -0.04
C GLY A 187 8.15 9.00 0.51
#